data_12443a7581142e507825453982d783fb
#
_entry.id   12443a7581142e507825453982d783fb
#
_cell.length_a   1.000
_cell.length_b   1.000
_cell.length_c   1.000
_cell.angle_alpha   90.00
_cell.angle_beta   90.00
_cell.angle_gamma   90.00
#
_symmetry.space_group_name_H-M   'P 1'
#
loop_
_entity.id
_entity.type
_entity.pdbx_description
1 polymer ?
#
loop_
_entity_poly.entity_id
_entity_poly.type
_entity_poly.pdbx_seq_one_letter_code
_entity_poly.pdbx_strand_id
1 'polypeptide(L)'
;MNRLRRLLTASIALAAVGMVNPAYADGSKGKIFYMVPTLLDEFQTESVSAITKFMGDVGYEVVTLNADNKTDLQQSQMNDTILQKPAAIILAAVDFNALAPSIEKARAAGIPVMEFDRQITSTPSDLTSVAGTIEIGQVAAGEIQRLLKEKNGAVKGKVLQVLGDPSDPYSLDIQKGFEDKMKEFPDVQIISLPAMQWEASNAGTIVSDQMVANPDIDLIFLHAAHLSVAAVAALEAKGKKPGDVMMISSNGAPVGLDLIRKGWLNVEVEQPLYAQAAALAMFADKVVNKQEIKPGNYNVLGLDSVLTIEKWGPNIKIPGAAITKENVDEPRFWGNLKAPADKITPVQ
;
A
#
# COMPACT_ATOMS: atom_id res chain seq x y z
N MET A 1 -45.58 -71.47 27.14
CA MET A 1 -44.13 -71.24 27.00
C MET A 1 -43.93 -70.00 26.16
N ASN A 2 -43.90 -68.83 26.79
CA ASN A 2 -43.80 -67.51 26.11
C ASN A 2 -42.39 -66.94 26.26
N ARG A 3 -41.67 -66.72 25.16
CA ARG A 3 -40.41 -65.97 25.16
C ARG A 3 -40.68 -64.54 24.71
N LEU A 4 -40.57 -63.61 25.67
CA LEU A 4 -40.54 -62.16 25.44
C LEU A 4 -39.24 -61.80 24.69
N ARG A 5 -39.37 -61.16 23.51
CA ARG A 5 -38.29 -60.43 22.84
C ARG A 5 -38.26 -59.01 23.37
N ARG A 6 -37.17 -58.66 24.06
CA ARG A 6 -36.84 -57.27 24.44
C ARG A 6 -36.19 -56.61 23.25
N LEU A 7 -36.82 -55.56 22.72
CA LEU A 7 -36.23 -54.60 21.75
C LEU A 7 -35.39 -53.60 22.54
N LEU A 8 -34.07 -53.59 22.34
CA LEU A 8 -33.21 -52.50 22.79
C LEU A 8 -33.30 -51.37 21.76
N THR A 9 -33.87 -50.24 22.15
CA THR A 9 -33.77 -48.95 21.43
C THR A 9 -32.46 -48.30 21.85
N ALA A 10 -31.50 -48.25 20.92
CA ALA A 10 -30.27 -47.45 21.08
C ALA A 10 -30.58 -45.99 20.74
N SER A 11 -30.58 -45.13 21.75
CA SER A 11 -30.65 -43.68 21.58
C SER A 11 -29.27 -43.17 21.18
N ILE A 12 -29.14 -42.71 19.94
CA ILE A 12 -27.95 -41.97 19.45
C ILE A 12 -28.04 -40.57 20.03
N ALA A 13 -27.21 -40.25 21.04
CA ALA A 13 -27.04 -38.91 21.51
C ALA A 13 -26.15 -38.17 20.49
N LEU A 14 -26.74 -37.21 19.77
CA LEU A 14 -26.02 -36.28 18.90
C LEU A 14 -25.24 -35.33 19.82
N ALA A 15 -23.94 -35.55 19.97
CA ALA A 15 -23.06 -34.61 20.64
C ALA A 15 -22.93 -33.35 19.76
N ALA A 16 -23.58 -32.27 20.16
CA ALA A 16 -23.31 -30.95 19.60
C ALA A 16 -21.85 -30.56 19.93
N VAL A 17 -20.98 -30.65 18.95
CA VAL A 17 -19.63 -30.07 19.04
C VAL A 17 -19.82 -28.57 19.15
N GLY A 18 -19.87 -28.05 20.37
CA GLY A 18 -19.80 -26.60 20.59
C GLY A 18 -18.50 -26.08 20.03
N MET A 19 -18.60 -25.16 19.06
CA MET A 19 -17.46 -24.38 18.62
C MET A 19 -16.95 -23.60 19.84
N VAL A 20 -15.80 -24.01 20.38
CA VAL A 20 -15.08 -23.24 21.38
C VAL A 20 -14.53 -22.02 20.68
N ASN A 21 -15.23 -20.88 20.79
CA ASN A 21 -14.62 -19.60 20.45
C ASN A 21 -13.44 -19.39 21.42
N PRO A 22 -12.24 -19.08 20.91
CA PRO A 22 -11.14 -18.70 21.78
C PRO A 22 -11.57 -17.47 22.58
N ALA A 23 -11.44 -17.52 23.92
CA ALA A 23 -11.72 -16.38 24.78
C ALA A 23 -10.69 -15.29 24.48
N TYR A 24 -11.12 -14.26 23.76
CA TYR A 24 -10.34 -13.04 23.57
C TYR A 24 -10.40 -12.18 24.84
N ALA A 25 -9.39 -11.33 25.06
CA ALA A 25 -9.39 -10.35 26.14
C ALA A 25 -10.68 -9.53 26.13
N ASP A 26 -11.18 -9.23 27.32
CA ASP A 26 -12.51 -8.66 27.56
C ASP A 26 -12.83 -7.50 26.59
N GLY A 27 -13.76 -7.72 25.64
CA GLY A 27 -14.24 -6.73 24.67
C GLY A 27 -13.64 -6.78 23.25
N SER A 28 -12.63 -7.61 22.95
CA SER A 28 -12.07 -7.73 21.60
C SER A 28 -12.93 -8.62 20.69
N LYS A 29 -13.15 -8.20 19.43
CA LYS A 29 -13.82 -9.00 18.38
C LYS A 29 -12.92 -10.10 17.82
N GLY A 30 -11.61 -10.07 18.12
CA GLY A 30 -10.63 -11.06 17.67
C GLY A 30 -9.31 -10.44 17.28
N LYS A 31 -8.35 -11.32 16.90
CA LYS A 31 -7.03 -10.90 16.44
C LYS A 31 -6.97 -10.82 14.92
N ILE A 32 -6.37 -9.74 14.42
CA ILE A 32 -6.00 -9.57 13.02
C ILE A 32 -4.47 -9.52 12.97
N PHE A 33 -3.86 -10.32 12.09
CA PHE A 33 -2.42 -10.25 11.86
C PHE A 33 -2.14 -9.31 10.69
N TYR A 34 -1.29 -8.31 10.91
CA TYR A 34 -0.78 -7.47 9.84
C TYR A 34 0.65 -7.88 9.48
N MET A 35 0.85 -8.31 8.24
CA MET A 35 2.14 -8.73 7.69
C MET A 35 2.71 -7.60 6.86
N VAL A 36 3.64 -6.86 7.45
CA VAL A 36 4.32 -5.74 6.80
C VAL A 36 5.59 -6.25 6.10
N PRO A 37 5.90 -5.77 4.88
CA PRO A 37 7.06 -6.27 4.13
C PRO A 37 8.39 -5.88 4.79
N THR A 38 8.47 -4.68 5.34
CA THR A 38 9.67 -4.12 5.99
C THR A 38 9.28 -3.03 6.98
N LEU A 39 10.21 -2.62 7.84
CA LEU A 39 10.11 -1.42 8.68
C LEU A 39 11.26 -0.44 8.40
N LEU A 40 11.85 -0.50 7.22
CA LEU A 40 13.00 0.34 6.83
C LEU A 40 12.59 1.72 6.31
N ASP A 41 11.33 1.89 5.91
CA ASP A 41 10.81 3.17 5.42
C ASP A 41 9.66 3.72 6.28
N GLU A 42 9.44 5.04 6.18
CA GLU A 42 8.46 5.75 6.98
C GLU A 42 7.02 5.33 6.68
N PHE A 43 6.70 4.99 5.41
CA PHE A 43 5.36 4.56 5.02
C PHE A 43 4.99 3.25 5.72
N GLN A 44 5.88 2.25 5.65
CA GLN A 44 5.62 0.95 6.26
C GLN A 44 5.58 1.03 7.79
N THR A 45 6.45 1.85 8.40
CA THR A 45 6.42 2.07 9.85
C THR A 45 5.12 2.75 10.30
N GLU A 46 4.69 3.80 9.61
CA GLU A 46 3.45 4.50 9.95
C GLU A 46 2.21 3.67 9.62
N SER A 47 2.27 2.78 8.61
CA SER A 47 1.17 1.85 8.31
C SER A 47 0.84 0.94 9.48
N VAL A 48 1.85 0.51 10.25
CA VAL A 48 1.65 -0.30 11.47
C VAL A 48 0.86 0.50 12.51
N SER A 49 1.23 1.76 12.73
CA SER A 49 0.54 2.65 13.66
C SER A 49 -0.92 2.88 13.23
N ALA A 50 -1.13 3.21 11.96
CA ALA A 50 -2.45 3.49 11.40
C ALA A 50 -3.38 2.28 11.43
N ILE A 51 -2.91 1.11 10.97
CA ILE A 51 -3.71 -0.12 10.97
C ILE A 51 -4.04 -0.54 12.40
N THR A 52 -3.06 -0.47 13.32
CA THR A 52 -3.29 -0.80 14.74
C THR A 52 -4.35 0.12 15.34
N LYS A 53 -4.24 1.43 15.11
CA LYS A 53 -5.23 2.41 15.59
C LYS A 53 -6.62 2.12 15.03
N PHE A 54 -6.76 2.08 13.70
CA PHE A 54 -8.09 2.02 13.09
C PHE A 54 -8.77 0.66 13.29
N MET A 55 -8.03 -0.45 13.28
CA MET A 55 -8.58 -1.75 13.66
C MET A 55 -8.97 -1.80 15.13
N GLY A 56 -8.20 -1.16 16.01
CA GLY A 56 -8.56 -0.99 17.42
C GLY A 56 -9.85 -0.18 17.62
N ASP A 57 -10.06 0.88 16.83
CA ASP A 57 -11.28 1.71 16.86
C ASP A 57 -12.55 0.88 16.58
N VAL A 58 -12.45 -0.16 15.73
CA VAL A 58 -13.56 -1.06 15.39
C VAL A 58 -13.55 -2.36 16.20
N GLY A 59 -12.67 -2.49 17.19
CA GLY A 59 -12.69 -3.55 18.20
C GLY A 59 -11.82 -4.77 17.93
N TYR A 60 -10.86 -4.71 17.01
CA TYR A 60 -9.90 -5.79 16.76
C TYR A 60 -8.54 -5.50 17.37
N GLU A 61 -7.88 -6.56 17.87
CA GLU A 61 -6.47 -6.53 18.29
C GLU A 61 -5.57 -6.80 17.08
N VAL A 62 -4.54 -5.97 16.86
CA VAL A 62 -3.59 -6.17 15.76
C VAL A 62 -2.28 -6.76 16.28
N VAL A 63 -1.81 -7.81 15.61
CA VAL A 63 -0.48 -8.40 15.80
C VAL A 63 0.32 -8.16 14.52
N THR A 64 1.40 -7.40 14.62
CA THR A 64 2.25 -7.08 13.45
C THR A 64 3.40 -8.06 13.32
N LEU A 65 3.62 -8.55 12.09
CA LEU A 65 4.75 -9.40 11.70
C LEU A 65 5.55 -8.71 10.60
N ASN A 66 6.82 -8.44 10.87
CA ASN A 66 7.74 -7.84 9.91
C ASN A 66 8.46 -8.94 9.11
N ALA A 67 8.37 -8.90 7.80
CA ALA A 67 9.03 -9.85 6.91
C ALA A 67 10.49 -9.49 6.58
N ASP A 68 10.94 -8.29 6.95
CA ASP A 68 12.31 -7.83 6.76
C ASP A 68 12.78 -7.97 5.28
N ASN A 69 11.87 -7.64 4.35
CA ASN A 69 12.01 -7.81 2.89
C ASN A 69 12.36 -9.26 2.43
N LYS A 70 12.02 -10.28 3.25
CA LYS A 70 12.30 -11.68 2.94
C LYS A 70 11.01 -12.42 2.62
N THR A 71 10.88 -12.83 1.37
CA THR A 71 9.69 -13.55 0.87
C THR A 71 9.46 -14.87 1.58
N ASP A 72 10.51 -15.65 1.80
CA ASP A 72 10.45 -16.92 2.52
C ASP A 72 10.02 -16.76 4.00
N LEU A 73 10.49 -15.70 4.65
CA LEU A 73 10.05 -15.36 6.00
C LEU A 73 8.55 -15.00 6.02
N GLN A 74 8.08 -14.18 5.07
CA GLN A 74 6.67 -13.82 5.00
C GLN A 74 5.77 -15.04 4.72
N GLN A 75 6.21 -15.96 3.85
CA GLN A 75 5.52 -17.24 3.60
C GLN A 75 5.46 -18.11 4.87
N SER A 76 6.55 -18.19 5.64
CA SER A 76 6.56 -18.89 6.93
C SER A 76 5.59 -18.24 7.93
N GLN A 77 5.62 -16.91 8.05
CA GLN A 77 4.71 -16.15 8.89
C GLN A 77 3.24 -16.40 8.53
N MET A 78 2.90 -16.46 7.22
CA MET A 78 1.56 -16.82 6.75
C MET A 78 1.15 -18.22 7.23
N ASN A 79 2.03 -19.21 7.08
CA ASN A 79 1.75 -20.60 7.52
C ASN A 79 1.50 -20.67 9.02
N ASP A 80 2.33 -20.03 9.83
CA ASP A 80 2.22 -20.02 11.30
C ASP A 80 0.96 -19.28 11.78
N THR A 81 0.60 -18.19 11.08
CA THR A 81 -0.62 -17.42 11.36
C THR A 81 -1.89 -18.21 11.05
N ILE A 82 -1.91 -18.96 9.95
CA ILE A 82 -3.04 -19.83 9.59
C ILE A 82 -3.34 -20.85 10.71
N LEU A 83 -2.31 -21.40 11.35
CA LEU A 83 -2.48 -22.35 12.46
C LEU A 83 -3.11 -21.69 13.70
N GLN A 84 -2.95 -20.39 13.89
CA GLN A 84 -3.51 -19.63 15.00
C GLN A 84 -4.99 -19.25 14.80
N LYS A 85 -5.55 -19.45 13.61
CA LYS A 85 -6.95 -19.16 13.26
C LYS A 85 -7.40 -17.76 13.66
N PRO A 86 -6.72 -16.70 13.16
CA PRO A 86 -7.11 -15.32 13.45
C PRO A 86 -8.47 -14.97 12.85
N ALA A 87 -9.02 -13.81 13.24
CA ALA A 87 -10.23 -13.26 12.63
C ALA A 87 -10.02 -12.90 11.16
N ALA A 88 -8.86 -12.32 10.82
CA ALA A 88 -8.43 -12.06 9.46
C ALA A 88 -6.90 -11.87 9.40
N ILE A 89 -6.36 -11.80 8.18
CA ILE A 89 -4.98 -11.41 7.90
C ILE A 89 -5.03 -10.15 7.03
N ILE A 90 -4.20 -9.15 7.35
CA ILE A 90 -3.87 -8.03 6.47
C ILE A 90 -2.47 -8.30 5.92
N LEU A 91 -2.33 -8.27 4.61
CA LEU A 91 -1.07 -8.55 3.92
C LEU A 91 -0.63 -7.34 3.07
N ALA A 92 0.59 -6.86 3.29
CA ALA A 92 1.35 -6.10 2.31
C ALA A 92 2.49 -7.02 1.84
N ALA A 93 2.38 -7.56 0.63
CA ALA A 93 3.27 -8.62 0.18
C ALA A 93 4.69 -8.12 -0.12
N VAL A 94 5.72 -8.88 0.26
CA VAL A 94 7.10 -8.65 -0.20
C VAL A 94 7.21 -8.91 -1.71
N ASP A 95 6.64 -10.03 -2.16
CA ASP A 95 6.56 -10.43 -3.57
C ASP A 95 5.14 -10.94 -3.86
N PHE A 96 4.43 -10.22 -4.74
CA PHE A 96 3.03 -10.50 -5.05
C PHE A 96 2.81 -11.85 -5.74
N ASN A 97 3.77 -12.33 -6.54
CA ASN A 97 3.68 -13.64 -7.20
C ASN A 97 3.90 -14.78 -6.20
N ALA A 98 4.89 -14.63 -5.35
CA ALA A 98 5.27 -15.66 -4.39
C ALA A 98 4.26 -15.83 -3.24
N LEU A 99 3.54 -14.76 -2.88
CA LEU A 99 2.56 -14.78 -1.77
C LEU A 99 1.15 -15.22 -2.21
N ALA A 100 0.81 -15.23 -3.49
CA ALA A 100 -0.50 -15.65 -3.98
C ALA A 100 -0.94 -17.04 -3.47
N PRO A 101 -0.10 -18.11 -3.49
CA PRO A 101 -0.48 -19.41 -2.95
C PRO A 101 -0.74 -19.39 -1.42
N SER A 102 -0.08 -18.48 -0.69
CA SER A 102 -0.30 -18.34 0.75
C SER A 102 -1.66 -17.71 1.07
N ILE A 103 -2.13 -16.77 0.25
CA ILE A 103 -3.49 -16.22 0.33
C ILE A 103 -4.52 -17.32 0.09
N GLU A 104 -4.36 -18.12 -0.98
CA GLU A 104 -5.26 -19.24 -1.28
C GLU A 104 -5.35 -20.22 -0.11
N LYS A 105 -4.20 -20.55 0.49
CA LYS A 105 -4.14 -21.44 1.67
C LYS A 105 -4.87 -20.86 2.89
N ALA A 106 -4.70 -19.59 3.19
CA ALA A 106 -5.40 -18.92 4.28
C ALA A 106 -6.92 -18.94 4.06
N ARG A 107 -7.37 -18.57 2.86
CA ARG A 107 -8.79 -18.56 2.49
C ARG A 107 -9.40 -19.95 2.48
N ALA A 108 -8.68 -20.98 2.01
CA ALA A 108 -9.10 -22.38 2.08
C ALA A 108 -9.24 -22.88 3.54
N ALA A 109 -8.43 -22.33 4.47
CA ALA A 109 -8.58 -22.57 5.91
C ALA A 109 -9.74 -21.76 6.56
N GLY A 110 -10.46 -20.97 5.76
CA GLY A 110 -11.59 -20.16 6.22
C GLY A 110 -11.21 -18.81 6.81
N ILE A 111 -9.94 -18.40 6.70
CA ILE A 111 -9.41 -17.14 7.24
C ILE A 111 -9.46 -16.09 6.13
N PRO A 112 -10.20 -14.99 6.30
CA PRO A 112 -10.24 -13.90 5.33
C PRO A 112 -8.87 -13.21 5.21
N VAL A 113 -8.54 -12.76 3.98
CA VAL A 113 -7.31 -12.01 3.70
C VAL A 113 -7.68 -10.66 3.09
N MET A 114 -7.24 -9.60 3.73
CA MET A 114 -7.27 -8.23 3.22
C MET A 114 -5.88 -7.84 2.71
N GLU A 115 -5.82 -7.10 1.62
CA GLU A 115 -4.57 -6.58 1.08
C GLU A 115 -4.48 -5.08 1.36
N PHE A 116 -3.32 -4.66 1.81
CA PHE A 116 -2.98 -3.26 2.04
C PHE A 116 -1.87 -2.83 1.10
N ASP A 117 -2.08 -1.71 0.40
CA ASP A 117 -1.08 -1.06 -0.45
C ASP A 117 -0.73 -1.86 -1.72
N ARG A 118 -0.35 -3.12 -1.59
CA ARG A 118 0.17 -3.98 -2.65
C ARG A 118 -0.89 -4.99 -3.08
N GLN A 119 -1.59 -4.71 -4.18
CA GLN A 119 -2.64 -5.60 -4.67
C GLN A 119 -2.07 -6.82 -5.40
N ILE A 120 -2.66 -7.98 -5.17
CA ILE A 120 -2.36 -9.22 -5.89
C ILE A 120 -3.55 -9.57 -6.77
N THR A 121 -3.38 -9.48 -8.09
CA THR A 121 -4.48 -9.69 -9.04
C THR A 121 -4.57 -11.13 -9.56
N SER A 122 -3.60 -11.97 -9.22
CA SER A 122 -3.53 -13.37 -9.64
C SER A 122 -4.32 -14.35 -8.77
N THR A 123 -4.70 -13.93 -7.55
CA THR A 123 -5.51 -14.73 -6.62
C THR A 123 -6.59 -13.87 -5.95
N PRO A 124 -7.77 -14.42 -5.62
CA PRO A 124 -8.79 -13.67 -4.91
C PRO A 124 -8.42 -13.32 -3.47
N SER A 125 -8.69 -12.06 -3.09
CA SER A 125 -8.69 -11.56 -1.70
C SER A 125 -10.09 -11.15 -1.25
N ASP A 126 -10.26 -10.87 0.04
CA ASP A 126 -11.58 -10.55 0.61
C ASP A 126 -11.82 -9.02 0.67
N LEU A 127 -10.75 -8.23 0.58
CA LEU A 127 -10.77 -6.78 0.36
C LEU A 127 -9.35 -6.32 0.01
N THR A 128 -9.22 -5.43 -0.97
CA THR A 128 -7.96 -4.73 -1.27
C THR A 128 -8.14 -3.23 -1.07
N SER A 129 -7.23 -2.58 -0.35
CA SER A 129 -7.20 -1.13 -0.17
C SER A 129 -5.92 -0.54 -0.76
N VAL A 130 -6.06 0.24 -1.81
CA VAL A 130 -4.95 0.83 -2.58
C VAL A 130 -5.14 2.33 -2.82
N ALA A 131 -4.06 3.02 -3.09
CA ALA A 131 -4.04 4.46 -3.34
C ALA A 131 -4.44 4.88 -4.78
N GLY A 132 -4.93 3.96 -5.62
CA GLY A 132 -5.07 4.28 -7.05
C GLY A 132 -3.70 4.47 -7.70
N THR A 133 -2.91 3.41 -7.73
CA THR A 133 -1.47 3.47 -8.08
C THR A 133 -1.20 3.89 -9.53
N ILE A 134 -2.08 3.48 -10.47
CA ILE A 134 -2.04 3.98 -11.86
C ILE A 134 -2.29 5.49 -11.89
N GLU A 135 -3.25 5.96 -11.12
CA GLU A 135 -3.62 7.38 -11.00
C GLU A 135 -2.48 8.22 -10.42
N ILE A 136 -1.70 7.67 -9.46
CA ILE A 136 -0.47 8.34 -8.96
C ILE A 136 0.50 8.58 -10.12
N GLY A 137 0.76 7.59 -10.97
CA GLY A 137 1.60 7.74 -12.16
C GLY A 137 1.05 8.78 -13.13
N GLN A 138 -0.27 8.83 -13.31
CA GLN A 138 -0.92 9.82 -14.19
C GLN A 138 -0.82 11.25 -13.63
N VAL A 139 -0.98 11.44 -12.31
CA VAL A 139 -0.79 12.74 -11.64
C VAL A 139 0.66 13.19 -11.79
N ALA A 140 1.62 12.30 -11.52
CA ALA A 140 3.04 12.60 -11.72
C ALA A 140 3.34 13.03 -13.16
N ALA A 141 2.79 12.32 -14.16
CA ALA A 141 2.95 12.69 -15.57
C ALA A 141 2.41 14.10 -15.87
N GLY A 142 1.23 14.44 -15.34
CA GLY A 142 0.66 15.78 -15.50
C GLY A 142 1.55 16.89 -14.93
N GLU A 143 2.09 16.66 -13.74
CA GLU A 143 3.02 17.60 -13.10
C GLU A 143 4.36 17.70 -13.86
N ILE A 144 4.88 16.59 -14.38
CA ILE A 144 6.09 16.58 -15.22
C ILE A 144 5.87 17.37 -16.50
N GLN A 145 4.72 17.19 -17.16
CA GLN A 145 4.34 17.96 -18.35
C GLN A 145 4.29 19.46 -18.04
N ARG A 146 3.67 19.84 -16.92
CA ARG A 146 3.62 21.25 -16.47
C ARG A 146 5.02 21.82 -16.27
N LEU A 147 5.87 21.13 -15.49
CA LEU A 147 7.21 21.59 -15.17
C LEU A 147 8.13 21.67 -16.40
N LEU A 148 8.08 20.67 -17.29
CA LEU A 148 8.85 20.70 -18.53
C LEU A 148 8.39 21.84 -19.45
N LYS A 149 7.08 22.10 -19.54
CA LYS A 149 6.54 23.21 -20.32
C LYS A 149 6.97 24.57 -19.75
N GLU A 150 6.95 24.71 -18.43
CA GLU A 150 7.41 25.94 -17.76
C GLU A 150 8.90 26.21 -18.02
N LYS A 151 9.74 25.17 -17.93
CA LYS A 151 11.19 25.28 -18.14
C LYS A 151 11.55 25.47 -19.61
N ASN A 152 10.96 24.68 -20.51
CA ASN A 152 11.43 24.53 -21.89
C ASN A 152 10.51 25.20 -22.94
N GLY A 153 9.41 25.85 -22.50
CA GLY A 153 8.39 26.45 -23.36
C GLY A 153 7.46 25.42 -24.05
N ALA A 154 7.77 24.14 -23.97
CA ALA A 154 6.98 23.01 -24.49
C ALA A 154 7.22 21.78 -23.64
N VAL A 155 6.35 20.76 -23.77
CA VAL A 155 6.53 19.46 -23.10
C VAL A 155 7.59 18.66 -23.87
N LYS A 156 8.85 18.92 -23.56
CA LYS A 156 10.03 18.27 -24.14
C LYS A 156 11.16 18.26 -23.12
N GLY A 157 12.10 17.32 -23.27
CA GLY A 157 13.27 17.24 -22.41
C GLY A 157 13.61 15.80 -22.02
N LYS A 158 14.47 15.64 -21.02
CA LYS A 158 14.97 14.34 -20.57
C LYS A 158 14.53 14.08 -19.13
N VAL A 159 13.85 12.97 -18.90
CA VAL A 159 13.34 12.53 -17.59
C VAL A 159 14.04 11.24 -17.18
N LEU A 160 14.65 11.24 -16.02
CA LEU A 160 15.10 10.03 -15.34
C LEU A 160 13.97 9.54 -14.41
N GLN A 161 13.42 8.37 -14.68
CA GLN A 161 12.47 7.70 -13.80
C GLN A 161 13.21 6.65 -12.98
N VAL A 162 13.26 6.84 -11.66
CA VAL A 162 13.80 5.87 -10.71
C VAL A 162 12.62 5.08 -10.15
N LEU A 163 12.45 3.88 -10.66
CA LEU A 163 11.37 2.96 -10.28
C LEU A 163 11.61 2.39 -8.88
N GLY A 164 10.55 1.86 -8.27
CA GLY A 164 10.66 0.95 -7.14
C GLY A 164 11.06 -0.46 -7.55
N ASP A 165 10.83 -1.43 -6.64
CA ASP A 165 11.11 -2.84 -6.93
C ASP A 165 10.11 -3.41 -7.95
N PRO A 166 10.56 -4.15 -8.97
CA PRO A 166 9.68 -4.74 -9.98
C PRO A 166 8.84 -5.92 -9.47
N SER A 167 9.11 -6.44 -8.28
CA SER A 167 8.26 -7.46 -7.61
C SER A 167 7.08 -6.83 -6.85
N ASP A 168 6.97 -5.49 -6.89
CA ASP A 168 5.91 -4.75 -6.21
C ASP A 168 4.94 -4.13 -7.23
N PRO A 169 3.65 -4.50 -7.20
CA PRO A 169 2.65 -3.96 -8.11
C PRO A 169 2.49 -2.43 -7.99
N TYR A 170 2.74 -1.85 -6.83
CA TYR A 170 2.75 -0.40 -6.63
C TYR A 170 3.72 0.28 -7.62
N SER A 171 4.96 -0.23 -7.73
CA SER A 171 5.96 0.29 -8.66
C SER A 171 5.55 0.14 -10.12
N LEU A 172 5.02 -1.03 -10.49
CA LEU A 172 4.61 -1.34 -11.87
C LEU A 172 3.40 -0.50 -12.32
N ASP A 173 2.44 -0.30 -11.45
CA ASP A 173 1.25 0.50 -11.73
C ASP A 173 1.60 1.99 -11.92
N ILE A 174 2.45 2.56 -11.05
CA ILE A 174 2.92 3.94 -11.20
C ILE A 174 3.66 4.10 -12.53
N GLN A 175 4.58 3.17 -12.84
CA GLN A 175 5.28 3.18 -14.12
C GLN A 175 4.30 3.18 -15.28
N LYS A 176 3.32 2.26 -15.27
CA LYS A 176 2.31 2.16 -16.33
C LYS A 176 1.51 3.45 -16.47
N GLY A 177 1.00 4.00 -15.36
CA GLY A 177 0.21 5.23 -15.36
C GLY A 177 0.98 6.42 -15.92
N PHE A 178 2.25 6.55 -15.55
CA PHE A 178 3.16 7.56 -16.05
C PHE A 178 3.45 7.39 -17.55
N GLU A 179 3.92 6.22 -17.96
CA GLU A 179 4.31 5.95 -19.35
C GLU A 179 3.12 6.08 -20.31
N ASP A 180 1.94 5.59 -19.93
CA ASP A 180 0.74 5.70 -20.76
C ASP A 180 0.37 7.16 -21.05
N LYS A 181 0.52 8.06 -20.08
CA LYS A 181 0.30 9.50 -20.27
C LYS A 181 1.41 10.18 -21.07
N MET A 182 2.65 9.74 -20.90
CA MET A 182 3.79 10.34 -21.59
C MET A 182 3.93 9.93 -23.05
N LYS A 183 3.26 8.86 -23.49
CA LYS A 183 3.23 8.45 -24.92
C LYS A 183 2.75 9.53 -25.87
N GLU A 184 1.94 10.47 -25.39
CA GLU A 184 1.46 11.61 -26.17
C GLU A 184 2.55 12.68 -26.44
N PHE A 185 3.70 12.57 -25.76
CA PHE A 185 4.79 13.55 -25.81
C PHE A 185 6.11 12.91 -26.26
N PRO A 186 6.26 12.61 -27.56
CA PRO A 186 7.44 11.92 -28.11
C PRO A 186 8.74 12.72 -27.99
N ASP A 187 8.65 14.04 -27.75
CA ASP A 187 9.82 14.91 -27.52
C ASP A 187 10.38 14.80 -26.09
N VAL A 188 9.77 13.98 -25.22
CA VAL A 188 10.29 13.67 -23.90
C VAL A 188 11.04 12.33 -23.95
N GLN A 189 12.34 12.37 -23.70
CA GLN A 189 13.15 11.19 -23.56
C GLN A 189 13.05 10.66 -22.11
N ILE A 190 12.62 9.42 -21.93
CA ILE A 190 12.47 8.78 -20.62
C ILE A 190 13.55 7.70 -20.46
N ILE A 191 14.25 7.74 -19.33
CA ILE A 191 15.21 6.70 -18.89
C ILE A 191 14.63 6.10 -17.62
N SER A 192 14.23 4.81 -17.64
CA SER A 192 13.61 4.13 -16.50
C SER A 192 14.55 3.07 -15.93
N LEU A 193 14.90 3.18 -14.64
CA LEU A 193 15.82 2.28 -13.95
C LEU A 193 15.27 1.89 -12.56
N PRO A 194 15.28 0.59 -12.18
CA PRO A 194 14.72 0.15 -10.90
C PRO A 194 15.70 0.30 -9.74
N ALA A 195 15.24 0.87 -8.63
CA ALA A 195 15.89 0.79 -7.33
C ALA A 195 15.45 -0.54 -6.66
N MET A 196 16.21 -1.60 -6.92
CA MET A 196 15.92 -2.95 -6.44
C MET A 196 15.72 -2.96 -4.92
N GLN A 197 14.73 -3.74 -4.46
CA GLN A 197 14.35 -3.89 -3.04
C GLN A 197 13.95 -2.56 -2.36
N TRP A 198 13.61 -1.53 -3.15
CA TRP A 198 13.34 -0.18 -2.65
C TRP A 198 14.52 0.46 -1.90
N GLU A 199 15.74 -0.04 -2.15
CA GLU A 199 16.94 0.45 -1.46
C GLU A 199 17.31 1.87 -1.91
N ALA A 200 17.35 2.81 -0.97
CA ALA A 200 17.70 4.20 -1.23
C ALA A 200 19.11 4.34 -1.82
N SER A 201 20.06 3.50 -1.41
CA SER A 201 21.42 3.44 -1.95
C SER A 201 21.46 3.17 -3.44
N ASN A 202 20.57 2.28 -3.94
CA ASN A 202 20.44 2.00 -5.37
C ASN A 202 19.95 3.24 -6.12
N ALA A 203 18.96 3.97 -5.58
CA ALA A 203 18.48 5.21 -6.18
C ALA A 203 19.60 6.27 -6.25
N GLY A 204 20.38 6.43 -5.19
CA GLY A 204 21.52 7.34 -5.16
C GLY A 204 22.58 7.01 -6.22
N THR A 205 22.90 5.72 -6.38
CA THR A 205 23.83 5.23 -7.40
C THR A 205 23.29 5.51 -8.81
N ILE A 206 22.01 5.17 -9.07
CA ILE A 206 21.35 5.45 -10.35
C ILE A 206 21.43 6.94 -10.70
N VAL A 207 21.05 7.82 -9.78
CA VAL A 207 21.10 9.27 -10.02
C VAL A 207 22.53 9.74 -10.25
N SER A 208 23.50 9.28 -9.45
CA SER A 208 24.91 9.64 -9.62
C SER A 208 25.43 9.26 -11.00
N ASP A 209 25.16 8.06 -11.47
CA ASP A 209 25.64 7.54 -12.75
C ASP A 209 24.94 8.23 -13.93
N GLN A 210 23.63 8.38 -13.83
CA GLN A 210 22.86 9.01 -14.90
C GLN A 210 23.16 10.50 -15.06
N MET A 211 23.46 11.22 -13.99
CA MET A 211 23.91 12.63 -14.08
C MET A 211 25.29 12.78 -14.72
N VAL A 212 26.10 11.71 -14.77
CA VAL A 212 27.36 11.70 -15.54
C VAL A 212 27.09 11.34 -17.00
N ALA A 213 26.32 10.28 -17.24
CA ALA A 213 26.04 9.78 -18.58
C ALA A 213 25.12 10.74 -19.38
N ASN A 214 24.22 11.45 -18.69
CA ASN A 214 23.21 12.34 -19.24
C ASN A 214 23.16 13.66 -18.44
N PRO A 215 24.15 14.56 -18.63
CA PRO A 215 24.23 15.80 -17.86
C PRO A 215 23.10 16.80 -18.17
N ASP A 216 22.31 16.53 -19.19
CA ASP A 216 21.15 17.27 -19.67
C ASP A 216 19.81 16.74 -19.14
N ILE A 217 19.79 15.91 -18.10
CA ILE A 217 18.56 15.52 -17.41
C ILE A 217 17.87 16.78 -16.86
N ASP A 218 16.62 16.98 -17.29
CA ASP A 218 15.78 18.08 -16.86
C ASP A 218 15.06 17.80 -15.55
N LEU A 219 14.61 16.54 -15.38
CA LEU A 219 13.77 16.14 -14.26
C LEU A 219 14.04 14.69 -13.84
N ILE A 220 13.97 14.46 -12.53
CA ILE A 220 14.04 13.12 -11.92
C ILE A 220 12.69 12.82 -11.28
N PHE A 221 12.07 11.68 -11.65
CA PHE A 221 10.88 11.14 -11.03
C PHE A 221 11.22 9.88 -10.24
N LEU A 222 10.97 9.89 -8.93
CA LEU A 222 11.24 8.77 -8.03
C LEU A 222 9.91 8.18 -7.52
N HIS A 223 9.81 6.86 -7.47
CA HIS A 223 8.56 6.18 -7.09
C HIS A 223 8.30 6.18 -5.57
N ALA A 224 9.19 6.72 -4.74
CA ALA A 224 8.96 6.88 -3.31
C ALA A 224 9.80 8.00 -2.69
N ALA A 225 9.28 8.62 -1.64
CA ALA A 225 9.90 9.74 -0.94
C ALA A 225 11.29 9.41 -0.37
N HIS A 226 11.46 8.22 0.24
CA HIS A 226 12.74 7.83 0.84
C HIS A 226 13.87 7.65 -0.19
N LEU A 227 13.53 7.30 -1.46
CA LEU A 227 14.50 7.25 -2.55
C LEU A 227 15.05 8.64 -2.87
N SER A 228 14.25 9.68 -2.66
CA SER A 228 14.63 11.08 -2.94
C SER A 228 15.75 11.58 -2.04
N VAL A 229 15.88 11.05 -0.82
CA VAL A 229 16.98 11.43 0.09
C VAL A 229 18.34 11.08 -0.52
N ALA A 230 18.49 9.86 -1.02
CA ALA A 230 19.74 9.43 -1.64
C ALA A 230 19.98 10.12 -2.99
N ALA A 231 18.91 10.40 -3.75
CA ALA A 231 18.98 11.19 -4.97
C ALA A 231 19.50 12.61 -4.70
N VAL A 232 18.98 13.28 -3.66
CA VAL A 232 19.46 14.61 -3.23
C VAL A 232 20.93 14.55 -2.83
N ALA A 233 21.33 13.58 -2.03
CA ALA A 233 22.75 13.43 -1.63
C ALA A 233 23.67 13.23 -2.85
N ALA A 234 23.22 12.47 -3.87
CA ALA A 234 23.98 12.28 -5.11
C ALA A 234 24.08 13.58 -5.92
N LEU A 235 23.03 14.40 -5.96
CA LEU A 235 23.04 15.72 -6.60
C LEU A 235 23.95 16.70 -5.87
N GLU A 236 23.88 16.77 -4.53
CA GLU A 236 24.76 17.61 -3.70
C GLU A 236 26.24 17.26 -3.88
N ALA A 237 26.58 15.96 -3.94
CA ALA A 237 27.93 15.48 -4.20
C ALA A 237 28.47 15.95 -5.57
N LYS A 238 27.58 16.30 -6.51
CA LYS A 238 27.90 16.88 -7.81
C LYS A 238 27.82 18.41 -7.84
N GLY A 239 27.68 19.06 -6.67
CA GLY A 239 27.60 20.52 -6.52
C GLY A 239 26.28 21.12 -6.97
N LYS A 240 25.23 20.32 -7.17
CA LYS A 240 23.88 20.80 -7.48
C LYS A 240 23.24 21.39 -6.23
N LYS A 241 22.32 22.32 -6.45
CA LYS A 241 21.53 22.99 -5.40
C LYS A 241 20.04 22.76 -5.62
N PRO A 242 19.19 23.03 -4.61
CA PRO A 242 17.75 23.02 -4.79
C PRO A 242 17.31 23.81 -6.02
N GLY A 243 16.54 23.17 -6.91
CA GLY A 243 16.04 23.75 -8.15
C GLY A 243 16.94 23.61 -9.38
N ASP A 244 18.20 23.19 -9.26
CA ASP A 244 19.08 22.97 -10.42
C ASP A 244 18.60 21.81 -11.31
N VAL A 245 18.00 20.80 -10.70
CA VAL A 245 17.31 19.67 -11.36
C VAL A 245 15.92 19.57 -10.75
N MET A 246 14.89 19.55 -11.59
CA MET A 246 13.53 19.34 -11.11
C MET A 246 13.37 17.93 -10.57
N MET A 247 12.62 17.78 -9.48
CA MET A 247 12.38 16.46 -8.89
C MET A 247 10.91 16.31 -8.51
N ILE A 248 10.38 15.14 -8.80
CA ILE A 248 9.06 14.69 -8.34
C ILE A 248 9.24 13.35 -7.65
N SER A 249 8.48 13.11 -6.58
CA SER A 249 8.36 11.75 -6.06
C SER A 249 6.92 11.41 -5.68
N SER A 250 6.69 10.21 -5.21
CA SER A 250 5.40 9.77 -4.71
C SER A 250 5.52 9.20 -3.31
N ASN A 251 4.40 9.00 -2.66
CA ASN A 251 4.20 8.47 -1.33
C ASN A 251 3.66 9.51 -0.32
N GLY A 252 4.22 10.73 -0.26
CA GLY A 252 3.77 11.76 0.69
C GLY A 252 4.34 11.61 2.10
N ALA A 253 5.49 10.93 2.25
CA ALA A 253 6.14 10.73 3.54
C ALA A 253 6.70 12.03 4.14
N PRO A 254 6.92 12.11 5.48
CA PRO A 254 7.51 13.28 6.14
C PRO A 254 8.78 13.78 5.46
N VAL A 255 9.66 12.86 5.07
CA VAL A 255 10.92 13.20 4.37
C VAL A 255 10.68 13.85 3.02
N GLY A 256 9.67 13.42 2.25
CA GLY A 256 9.29 14.02 0.96
C GLY A 256 8.77 15.44 1.16
N LEU A 257 7.88 15.64 2.13
CA LEU A 257 7.36 16.97 2.47
C LEU A 257 8.48 17.92 2.92
N ASP A 258 9.44 17.43 3.67
CA ASP A 258 10.62 18.22 4.07
C ASP A 258 11.49 18.62 2.88
N LEU A 259 11.64 17.74 1.89
CA LEU A 259 12.38 18.05 0.66
C LEU A 259 11.64 19.09 -0.20
N ILE A 260 10.30 19.12 -0.20
CA ILE A 260 9.52 20.20 -0.81
C ILE A 260 9.81 21.52 -0.09
N ARG A 261 9.75 21.56 1.25
CA ARG A 261 10.03 22.77 2.05
C ARG A 261 11.43 23.31 1.81
N LYS A 262 12.41 22.41 1.61
CA LYS A 262 13.80 22.74 1.31
C LYS A 262 14.04 23.10 -0.19
N GLY A 263 13.04 22.94 -1.05
CA GLY A 263 13.10 23.26 -2.48
C GLY A 263 13.82 22.22 -3.33
N TRP A 264 14.08 21.02 -2.83
CA TRP A 264 14.63 19.92 -3.59
C TRP A 264 13.57 19.20 -4.44
N LEU A 265 12.39 18.94 -3.85
CA LEU A 265 11.25 18.39 -4.58
C LEU A 265 10.30 19.51 -5.03
N ASN A 266 9.84 19.43 -6.27
CA ASN A 266 8.79 20.29 -6.81
C ASN A 266 7.41 19.77 -6.42
N VAL A 267 7.24 18.44 -6.44
CA VAL A 267 5.97 17.76 -6.17
C VAL A 267 6.21 16.43 -5.48
N GLU A 268 5.34 16.09 -4.56
CA GLU A 268 5.15 14.77 -4.00
C GLU A 268 3.73 14.31 -4.34
N VAL A 269 3.55 13.16 -4.99
CA VAL A 269 2.21 12.63 -5.24
C VAL A 269 1.81 11.76 -4.06
N GLU A 270 0.77 12.17 -3.36
CA GLU A 270 0.32 11.51 -2.13
C GLU A 270 -0.13 10.06 -2.38
N GLN A 271 0.26 9.19 -1.49
CA GLN A 271 -0.34 7.88 -1.23
C GLN A 271 -1.06 8.01 0.12
N PRO A 272 -2.41 8.11 0.17
CA PRO A 272 -3.12 8.52 1.37
C PRO A 272 -3.19 7.39 2.41
N LEU A 273 -2.08 7.15 3.10
CA LEU A 273 -1.83 6.04 4.04
C LEU A 273 -2.95 5.87 5.08
N TYR A 274 -3.31 6.96 5.77
CA TYR A 274 -4.35 6.88 6.80
C TYR A 274 -5.71 6.46 6.23
N ALA A 275 -6.07 6.96 5.07
CA ALA A 275 -7.32 6.59 4.44
C ALA A 275 -7.30 5.13 3.93
N GLN A 276 -6.16 4.66 3.40
CA GLN A 276 -6.02 3.24 3.04
C GLN A 276 -6.20 2.32 4.27
N ALA A 277 -5.55 2.63 5.39
CA ALA A 277 -5.70 1.86 6.62
C ALA A 277 -7.12 1.95 7.20
N ALA A 278 -7.73 3.15 7.18
CA ALA A 278 -9.11 3.38 7.63
C ALA A 278 -10.12 2.61 6.79
N ALA A 279 -9.92 2.50 5.47
CA ALA A 279 -10.80 1.74 4.59
C ALA A 279 -10.85 0.25 4.99
N LEU A 280 -9.72 -0.36 5.31
CA LEU A 280 -9.71 -1.75 5.81
C LEU A 280 -10.54 -1.87 7.08
N ALA A 281 -10.40 -0.93 8.02
CA ALA A 281 -11.14 -0.95 9.28
C ALA A 281 -12.65 -0.71 9.07
N MET A 282 -13.04 0.16 8.14
CA MET A 282 -14.46 0.38 7.80
C MET A 282 -15.16 -0.89 7.34
N PHE A 283 -14.48 -1.77 6.64
CA PHE A 283 -15.04 -3.01 6.11
C PHE A 283 -14.66 -4.27 6.93
N ALA A 284 -13.88 -4.14 8.01
CA ALA A 284 -13.36 -5.28 8.77
C ALA A 284 -14.46 -6.24 9.24
N ASP A 285 -15.58 -5.72 9.79
CA ASP A 285 -16.70 -6.55 10.25
C ASP A 285 -17.34 -7.34 9.09
N LYS A 286 -17.48 -6.73 7.91
CA LYS A 286 -18.02 -7.43 6.73
C LYS A 286 -17.08 -8.54 6.25
N VAL A 287 -15.79 -8.26 6.21
CA VAL A 287 -14.77 -9.25 5.81
C VAL A 287 -14.74 -10.43 6.79
N VAL A 288 -14.62 -10.16 8.09
CA VAL A 288 -14.54 -11.20 9.13
C VAL A 288 -15.78 -12.05 9.17
N ASN A 289 -16.96 -11.45 9.03
CA ASN A 289 -18.25 -12.14 9.03
C ASN A 289 -18.67 -12.68 7.65
N LYS A 290 -17.82 -12.54 6.63
CA LYS A 290 -18.06 -12.99 5.24
C LYS A 290 -19.36 -12.42 4.67
N GLN A 291 -19.65 -11.17 5.01
CA GLN A 291 -20.81 -10.43 4.50
C GLN A 291 -20.50 -9.79 3.15
N GLU A 292 -21.54 -9.55 2.36
CA GLU A 292 -21.40 -8.88 1.07
C GLU A 292 -20.82 -7.48 1.22
N ILE A 293 -19.80 -7.17 0.43
CA ILE A 293 -19.26 -5.83 0.23
C ILE A 293 -19.80 -5.29 -1.09
N LYS A 294 -20.53 -4.19 -1.03
CA LYS A 294 -21.19 -3.61 -2.21
C LYS A 294 -20.27 -2.61 -2.92
N PRO A 295 -20.21 -2.63 -4.26
CA PRO A 295 -19.52 -1.59 -5.02
C PRO A 295 -20.22 -0.24 -4.84
N GLY A 296 -19.46 0.85 -4.94
CA GLY A 296 -19.99 2.20 -4.81
C GLY A 296 -18.96 3.23 -4.39
N ASN A 297 -19.45 4.44 -4.14
CA ASN A 297 -18.62 5.53 -3.63
C ASN A 297 -18.70 5.54 -2.10
N TYR A 298 -17.54 5.69 -1.48
CA TYR A 298 -17.38 5.75 -0.03
C TYR A 298 -16.53 6.96 0.33
N ASN A 299 -16.93 7.68 1.37
CA ASN A 299 -16.07 8.72 1.92
C ASN A 299 -15.16 8.11 2.98
N VAL A 300 -13.86 8.13 2.73
CA VAL A 300 -12.85 7.60 3.64
C VAL A 300 -11.99 8.76 4.15
N LEU A 301 -12.18 9.15 5.40
CA LEU A 301 -11.47 10.28 6.01
C LEU A 301 -11.51 11.57 5.17
N GLY A 302 -12.67 11.86 4.58
CA GLY A 302 -12.87 13.05 3.74
C GLY A 302 -12.48 12.86 2.26
N LEU A 303 -11.92 11.70 1.87
CA LEU A 303 -11.58 11.39 0.49
C LEU A 303 -12.69 10.57 -0.18
N ASP A 304 -13.20 11.04 -1.31
CA ASP A 304 -14.17 10.33 -2.12
C ASP A 304 -13.48 9.15 -2.83
N SER A 305 -13.75 7.96 -2.34
CA SER A 305 -13.11 6.72 -2.73
C SER A 305 -14.08 5.82 -3.48
N VAL A 306 -13.59 5.03 -4.42
CA VAL A 306 -14.42 4.14 -5.25
C VAL A 306 -14.10 2.69 -4.94
N LEU A 307 -15.11 1.93 -4.53
CA LEU A 307 -15.04 0.48 -4.37
C LEU A 307 -15.63 -0.20 -5.60
N THR A 308 -14.86 -1.05 -6.24
CA THR A 308 -15.26 -1.90 -7.36
C THR A 308 -15.16 -3.38 -6.97
N ILE A 309 -15.87 -4.25 -7.68
CA ILE A 309 -15.70 -5.70 -7.56
C ILE A 309 -14.90 -6.17 -8.77
N GLU A 310 -13.64 -6.46 -8.51
CA GLU A 310 -12.70 -6.94 -9.50
C GLU A 310 -12.71 -8.48 -9.57
N LYS A 311 -11.96 -9.06 -10.53
CA LYS A 311 -11.84 -10.53 -10.63
C LYS A 311 -11.21 -11.16 -9.38
N TRP A 312 -10.37 -10.40 -8.69
CA TRP A 312 -9.69 -10.82 -7.45
C TRP A 312 -10.42 -10.40 -6.18
N GLY A 313 -11.56 -9.73 -6.28
CA GLY A 313 -12.40 -9.37 -5.14
C GLY A 313 -12.72 -7.89 -5.03
N PRO A 314 -13.29 -7.46 -3.89
CA PRO A 314 -13.56 -6.07 -3.60
C PRO A 314 -12.26 -5.25 -3.55
N ASN A 315 -12.23 -4.14 -4.28
CA ASN A 315 -11.06 -3.26 -4.37
C ASN A 315 -11.50 -1.82 -4.13
N ILE A 316 -11.02 -1.20 -3.06
CA ILE A 316 -11.26 0.22 -2.79
C ILE A 316 -10.05 1.05 -3.16
N LYS A 317 -10.25 1.98 -4.09
CA LYS A 317 -9.25 2.94 -4.55
C LYS A 317 -9.47 4.28 -3.87
N ILE A 318 -8.41 4.82 -3.28
CA ILE A 318 -8.44 6.06 -2.53
C ILE A 318 -7.55 7.08 -3.24
N PRO A 319 -8.10 8.22 -3.70
CA PRO A 319 -7.34 9.17 -4.50
C PRO A 319 -6.30 9.91 -3.65
N GLY A 320 -5.09 10.00 -4.16
CA GLY A 320 -4.05 10.90 -3.66
C GLY A 320 -4.05 12.24 -4.41
N ALA A 321 -3.37 13.22 -3.88
CA ALA A 321 -3.23 14.54 -4.48
C ALA A 321 -1.77 14.91 -4.74
N ALA A 322 -1.54 15.86 -5.64
CA ALA A 322 -0.23 16.50 -5.76
C ALA A 322 0.02 17.42 -4.56
N ILE A 323 1.11 17.18 -3.87
CA ILE A 323 1.60 18.02 -2.77
C ILE A 323 2.71 18.89 -3.33
N THR A 324 2.53 20.19 -3.21
CA THR A 324 3.45 21.21 -3.71
C THR A 324 3.84 22.15 -2.57
N LYS A 325 4.68 23.12 -2.84
CA LYS A 325 5.07 24.13 -1.86
C LYS A 325 3.88 24.93 -1.30
N GLU A 326 2.82 25.07 -2.10
CA GLU A 326 1.63 25.84 -1.76
C GLU A 326 0.74 25.15 -0.73
N ASN A 327 0.75 23.79 -0.69
CA ASN A 327 -0.15 23.00 0.15
C ASN A 327 0.56 22.00 1.09
N VAL A 328 1.90 21.94 1.08
CA VAL A 328 2.70 20.96 1.85
C VAL A 328 2.39 20.94 3.36
N ASP A 329 1.90 22.04 3.91
CA ASP A 329 1.59 22.17 5.35
C ASP A 329 0.12 21.83 5.70
N GLU A 330 -0.68 21.38 4.71
CA GLU A 330 -2.05 20.94 5.00
C GLU A 330 -2.05 19.73 5.95
N PRO A 331 -2.81 19.81 7.07
CA PRO A 331 -2.78 18.76 8.10
C PRO A 331 -3.36 17.40 7.64
N ARG A 332 -4.09 17.35 6.51
CA ARG A 332 -4.66 16.13 5.95
C ARG A 332 -3.62 15.17 5.38
N PHE A 333 -2.45 15.67 4.97
CA PHE A 333 -1.39 14.82 4.45
C PHE A 333 -0.73 14.03 5.57
N TRP A 334 -0.66 12.72 5.41
CA TRP A 334 -0.12 11.83 6.42
C TRP A 334 1.34 12.14 6.77
N GLY A 335 2.12 12.65 5.79
CA GLY A 335 3.51 13.07 6.03
C GLY A 335 3.67 14.20 7.03
N ASN A 336 2.60 14.87 7.45
CA ASN A 336 2.59 15.78 8.59
C ASN A 336 2.36 15.06 9.93
N LEU A 337 2.29 13.71 9.94
CA LEU A 337 2.16 12.82 11.11
C LEU A 337 1.01 13.21 12.07
N LYS A 338 -0.10 13.61 11.49
CA LYS A 338 -1.32 13.97 12.23
C LYS A 338 -2.43 12.95 11.90
N ALA A 339 -2.31 11.75 12.50
CA ALA A 339 -3.37 10.77 12.36
C ALA A 339 -4.73 11.37 12.82
N PRO A 340 -5.82 11.13 12.08
CA PRO A 340 -7.14 11.60 12.47
C PRO A 340 -7.50 11.12 13.87
N ALA A 341 -8.01 12.04 14.71
CA ALA A 341 -8.43 11.73 16.07
C ALA A 341 -9.77 10.99 16.10
N ASP A 342 -10.61 11.19 15.06
CA ASP A 342 -11.94 10.59 14.98
C ASP A 342 -11.88 9.07 14.84
N LYS A 343 -12.82 8.40 15.50
CA LYS A 343 -12.97 6.94 15.39
C LYS A 343 -13.54 6.56 14.03
N ILE A 344 -13.05 5.46 13.49
CA ILE A 344 -13.60 4.88 12.27
C ILE A 344 -14.97 4.26 12.57
N THR A 345 -15.93 4.51 11.69
CA THR A 345 -17.26 3.89 11.74
C THR A 345 -17.33 2.73 10.75
N PRO A 346 -17.65 1.50 11.20
CA PRO A 346 -17.85 0.37 10.31
C PRO A 346 -18.99 0.63 9.30
N VAL A 347 -18.80 0.14 8.07
CA VAL A 347 -19.85 0.11 7.05
C VAL A 347 -20.90 -0.94 7.42
N GLN A 348 -22.17 -0.52 7.48
CA GLN A 348 -23.31 -1.39 7.81
C GLN A 348 -23.76 -2.24 6.63
#